data_11ab2c29111c174b6098709c79ad16fe
#
_entry.id   11ab2c29111c174b6098709c79ad16fe
#
_cell.length_a   1.000
_cell.length_b   1.000
_cell.length_c   1.000
_cell.angle_alpha   90.00
_cell.angle_beta   90.00
_cell.angle_gamma   90.00
#
_symmetry.space_group_name_H-M   'P 1'
#
loop_
_entity.id
_entity.type
_entity.pdbx_description
1 polymer ?
#
loop_
_entity_poly.entity_id
_entity_poly.type
_entity_poly.pdbx_seq_one_letter_code
_entity_poly.pdbx_strand_id
1 'polypeptide(L)'
;MPKKDGEYSVRLGYHIARLVQKEMSNCEECSESNTNSPIWSRLWKLCIPNKVKIFGWRAGHEILPTRENLAKCQILKEDTCQLCKLGSESMLHVLWDCVVASDVWAGSLAWLQKSGSGQVSFFNLMER
;
A
#
# COMPACT_ATOMS: atom_id res chain seq x y z
N MET A 1 16.83 6.04 -32.62
CA MET A 1 16.20 6.92 -33.62
C MET A 1 14.71 6.67 -33.65
N PRO A 2 13.86 7.67 -33.44
CA PRO A 2 12.42 7.48 -33.59
C PRO A 2 12.12 7.16 -35.06
N LYS A 3 11.30 6.15 -35.28
CA LYS A 3 10.81 5.84 -36.63
C LYS A 3 9.97 7.01 -37.14
N LYS A 4 10.14 7.37 -38.40
CA LYS A 4 9.46 8.50 -39.04
C LYS A 4 7.93 8.40 -39.14
N ASP A 5 7.36 7.28 -38.74
CA ASP A 5 5.94 6.95 -38.96
C ASP A 5 5.05 7.14 -37.72
N GLY A 6 5.57 7.73 -36.66
CA GLY A 6 4.76 8.00 -35.46
C GLY A 6 4.24 6.75 -34.71
N GLU A 7 4.64 5.55 -35.13
CA GLU A 7 4.25 4.33 -34.43
C GLU A 7 4.93 4.21 -33.05
N TYR A 8 4.12 4.22 -32.02
CA TYR A 8 4.54 3.93 -30.65
C TYR A 8 4.80 2.44 -30.49
N SER A 9 6.03 2.06 -30.15
CA SER A 9 6.32 0.68 -29.73
C SER A 9 6.64 0.64 -28.24
N VAL A 10 6.19 -0.42 -27.57
CA VAL A 10 6.45 -0.66 -26.14
C VAL A 10 7.94 -0.63 -25.84
N ARG A 11 8.77 -1.13 -26.77
CA ARG A 11 10.22 -1.12 -26.65
C ARG A 11 10.80 0.31 -26.66
N LEU A 12 10.26 1.19 -27.48
CA LEU A 12 10.66 2.59 -27.53
C LEU A 12 10.23 3.32 -26.25
N GLY A 13 9.00 3.08 -25.76
CA GLY A 13 8.51 3.62 -24.50
C GLY A 13 9.39 3.21 -23.32
N TYR A 14 9.81 1.95 -23.27
CA TYR A 14 10.73 1.47 -22.24
C TYR A 14 12.11 2.15 -22.30
N HIS A 15 12.67 2.35 -23.50
CA HIS A 15 13.93 3.07 -23.67
C HIS A 15 13.83 4.53 -23.21
N ILE A 16 12.76 5.23 -23.60
CA ILE A 16 12.52 6.61 -23.17
C ILE A 16 12.36 6.69 -21.65
N ALA A 17 11.57 5.80 -21.05
CA ALA A 17 11.40 5.75 -19.61
C ALA A 17 12.72 5.53 -18.89
N ARG A 18 13.62 4.66 -19.37
CA ARG A 18 14.95 4.48 -18.79
C ARG A 18 15.85 5.70 -18.92
N LEU A 19 15.78 6.42 -20.04
CA LEU A 19 16.55 7.65 -20.24
C LEU A 19 16.07 8.76 -19.27
N VAL A 20 14.76 8.96 -19.16
CA VAL A 20 14.16 9.92 -18.22
C VAL A 20 14.52 9.55 -16.79
N GLN A 21 14.45 8.27 -16.41
CA GLN A 21 14.81 7.81 -15.08
C GLN A 21 16.30 8.04 -14.76
N LYS A 22 17.19 7.92 -15.76
CA LYS A 22 18.61 8.19 -15.61
C LYS A 22 18.91 9.69 -15.43
N GLU A 23 18.14 10.55 -16.08
CA GLU A 23 18.25 12.00 -15.90
C GLU A 23 17.67 12.45 -14.56
N MET A 24 16.59 11.82 -14.08
CA MET A 24 15.99 12.10 -12.77
C MET A 24 16.85 11.60 -11.61
N SER A 25 17.71 10.61 -11.80
CA SER A 25 18.63 10.14 -10.75
C SER A 25 19.77 11.13 -10.44
N ASN A 26 19.94 12.19 -11.23
CA ASN A 26 20.82 13.31 -10.93
C ASN A 26 20.12 14.45 -10.15
N CYS A 27 18.84 14.30 -9.81
CA CYS A 27 18.12 15.21 -8.95
C CYS A 27 18.15 14.65 -7.53
N GLU A 28 19.09 15.09 -6.73
CA GLU A 28 19.25 14.75 -5.32
C GLU A 28 18.15 15.37 -4.46
N GLU A 29 16.89 15.06 -4.71
CA GLU A 29 15.77 15.35 -3.80
C GLU A 29 14.49 14.64 -4.26
N CYS A 30 14.57 13.34 -4.52
CA CYS A 30 13.38 12.51 -4.40
C CYS A 30 13.35 12.00 -2.96
N SER A 31 12.39 12.51 -2.19
CA SER A 31 12.01 11.99 -0.88
C SER A 31 12.30 10.50 -0.79
N GLU A 32 13.19 10.13 0.12
CA GLU A 32 13.49 8.75 0.46
C GLU A 32 12.16 8.04 0.79
N SER A 33 11.53 7.49 -0.21
CA SER A 33 10.56 6.43 0.04
C SER A 33 11.36 5.34 0.72
N ASN A 34 11.03 5.07 1.95
CA ASN A 34 11.70 4.20 2.93
C ASN A 34 11.71 2.74 2.46
N THR A 35 12.21 2.49 1.22
CA THR A 35 12.28 1.18 0.58
C THR A 35 13.31 0.27 1.23
N ASN A 36 14.18 0.82 2.08
CA ASN A 36 15.20 0.08 2.84
C ASN A 36 14.77 -0.27 4.28
N SER A 37 13.50 -0.13 4.63
CA SER A 37 13.02 -0.58 5.92
C SER A 37 13.28 -2.09 6.09
N PRO A 38 13.85 -2.53 7.22
CA PRO A 38 14.11 -3.93 7.51
C PRO A 38 12.84 -4.81 7.44
N ILE A 39 11.67 -4.22 7.61
CA ILE A 39 10.37 -4.86 7.48
C ILE A 39 10.17 -5.46 6.09
N TRP A 40 10.48 -4.71 5.03
CA TRP A 40 10.30 -5.20 3.67
C TRP A 40 11.19 -6.39 3.38
N SER A 41 12.45 -6.33 3.83
CA SER A 41 13.38 -7.47 3.71
C SER A 41 12.88 -8.70 4.46
N ARG A 42 12.25 -8.52 5.61
CA ARG A 42 11.62 -9.61 6.38
C ARG A 42 10.40 -10.17 5.65
N LEU A 43 9.51 -9.30 5.18
CA LEU A 43 8.29 -9.69 4.45
C LEU A 43 8.62 -10.57 3.23
N TRP A 44 9.63 -10.18 2.44
CA TRP A 44 10.00 -10.91 1.24
C TRP A 44 10.68 -12.26 1.54
N LYS A 45 11.28 -12.41 2.70
CA LYS A 45 11.90 -13.67 3.16
C LYS A 45 10.91 -14.67 3.75
N LEU A 46 9.68 -14.25 4.07
CA LEU A 46 8.68 -15.17 4.63
C LEU A 46 8.33 -16.28 3.63
N CYS A 47 8.14 -17.49 4.14
CA CYS A 47 7.69 -18.63 3.33
C CYS A 47 6.16 -18.66 3.19
N ILE A 48 5.60 -17.59 2.58
CA ILE A 48 4.17 -17.43 2.34
C ILE A 48 3.92 -17.14 0.85
N PRO A 49 2.71 -17.39 0.34
CA PRO A 49 2.38 -17.12 -1.06
C PRO A 49 2.67 -15.68 -1.46
N ASN A 50 3.18 -15.47 -2.67
CA ASN A 50 3.53 -14.14 -3.18
C ASN A 50 2.36 -13.16 -3.17
N LYS A 51 1.13 -13.65 -3.39
CA LYS A 51 -0.09 -12.82 -3.29
C LYS A 51 -0.23 -12.15 -1.93
N VAL A 52 0.07 -12.89 -0.86
CA VAL A 52 0.02 -12.38 0.52
C VAL A 52 1.13 -11.38 0.78
N LYS A 53 2.34 -11.62 0.26
CA LYS A 53 3.46 -10.66 0.35
C LYS A 53 3.11 -9.34 -0.34
N ILE A 54 2.58 -9.42 -1.56
CA ILE A 54 2.17 -8.24 -2.33
C ILE A 54 1.04 -7.49 -1.62
N PHE A 55 0.07 -8.21 -1.05
CA PHE A 55 -0.99 -7.59 -0.24
C PHE A 55 -0.41 -6.86 0.97
N GLY A 56 0.45 -7.50 1.75
CA GLY A 56 1.12 -6.89 2.91
C GLY A 56 1.94 -5.66 2.53
N TRP A 57 2.67 -5.71 1.42
CA TRP A 57 3.42 -4.58 0.90
C TRP A 57 2.50 -3.41 0.51
N ARG A 58 1.40 -3.69 -0.22
CA ARG A 58 0.41 -2.66 -0.57
C ARG A 58 -0.27 -2.07 0.64
N ALA A 59 -0.60 -2.90 1.63
CA ALA A 59 -1.20 -2.44 2.88
C ALA A 59 -0.24 -1.53 3.65
N GLY A 60 1.03 -1.89 3.75
CA GLY A 60 2.04 -1.09 4.42
C GLY A 60 2.32 0.26 3.74
N HIS A 61 2.14 0.34 2.43
CA HIS A 61 2.24 1.60 1.66
C HIS A 61 0.90 2.35 1.55
N GLU A 62 -0.17 1.86 2.18
CA GLU A 62 -1.49 2.48 2.16
C GLU A 62 -2.08 2.69 0.75
N ILE A 63 -1.72 1.82 -0.20
CA ILE A 63 -2.15 1.90 -1.61
C ILE A 63 -3.25 0.89 -1.99
N LEU A 64 -3.85 0.22 -1.01
CA LEU A 64 -5.03 -0.60 -1.29
C LEU A 64 -6.24 0.28 -1.64
N PRO A 65 -7.17 -0.22 -2.46
CA PRO A 65 -8.35 0.54 -2.90
C PRO A 65 -9.41 0.61 -1.79
N THR A 66 -9.07 1.21 -0.65
CA THR A 66 -10.04 1.53 0.41
C THR A 66 -10.93 2.68 -0.04
N ARG A 67 -12.09 2.82 0.58
CA ARG A 67 -13.01 3.92 0.23
C ARG A 67 -12.38 5.28 0.47
N GLU A 68 -11.57 5.43 1.51
CA GLU A 68 -10.79 6.64 1.75
C GLU A 68 -9.86 6.96 0.56
N ASN A 69 -9.11 5.98 0.06
CA ASN A 69 -8.22 6.17 -1.09
C ASN A 69 -9.00 6.44 -2.38
N LEU A 70 -10.12 5.74 -2.58
CA LEU A 70 -10.99 5.98 -3.74
C LEU A 70 -11.66 7.36 -3.68
N ALA A 71 -12.01 7.85 -2.49
CA ALA A 71 -12.53 9.20 -2.31
C ALA A 71 -11.44 10.26 -2.57
N LYS A 72 -10.21 10.04 -2.11
CA LYS A 72 -9.06 10.90 -2.45
C LYS A 72 -8.82 10.98 -3.97
N CYS A 73 -9.04 9.88 -4.68
CA CYS A 73 -8.97 9.83 -6.14
C CYS A 73 -10.24 10.35 -6.85
N GLN A 74 -11.22 10.90 -6.11
CA GLN A 74 -12.50 11.39 -6.63
C GLN A 74 -13.35 10.33 -7.35
N ILE A 75 -13.09 9.05 -7.12
CA ILE A 75 -13.88 7.94 -7.67
C ILE A 75 -15.15 7.75 -6.85
N LEU A 76 -15.07 7.91 -5.54
CA LEU A 76 -16.21 7.87 -4.62
C LEU A 76 -16.41 9.22 -3.94
N LYS A 77 -17.66 9.51 -3.57
CA LYS A 77 -18.00 10.74 -2.83
C LYS A 77 -17.91 10.53 -1.31
N GLU A 78 -18.06 9.30 -0.86
CA GLU A 78 -18.11 8.94 0.56
C GLU A 78 -17.01 7.95 0.88
N ASP A 79 -16.33 8.18 1.98
CA ASP A 79 -15.24 7.36 2.49
C ASP A 79 -15.67 6.41 3.62
N THR A 80 -16.95 6.43 3.99
CA THR A 80 -17.52 5.67 5.11
C THR A 80 -17.38 4.16 4.92
N CYS A 81 -16.92 3.47 5.94
CA CYS A 81 -16.80 2.01 5.97
C CYS A 81 -18.16 1.34 5.76
N GLN A 82 -18.25 0.46 4.77
CA GLN A 82 -19.47 -0.26 4.43
C GLN A 82 -19.86 -1.31 5.48
N LEU A 83 -18.88 -1.84 6.21
CA LEU A 83 -19.08 -2.93 7.16
C LEU A 83 -19.65 -2.42 8.49
N CYS A 84 -19.00 -1.44 9.10
CA CYS A 84 -19.44 -0.93 10.42
C CYS A 84 -20.22 0.38 10.34
N LYS A 85 -20.10 1.15 9.26
CA LYS A 85 -20.72 2.47 9.03
C LYS A 85 -20.43 3.54 10.10
N LEU A 86 -19.41 3.31 10.94
CA LEU A 86 -19.07 4.18 12.06
C LEU A 86 -17.97 5.20 11.76
N GLY A 87 -17.22 5.03 10.66
CA GLY A 87 -16.12 5.92 10.35
C GLY A 87 -15.56 5.74 8.95
N SER A 88 -14.53 6.53 8.62
CA SER A 88 -13.83 6.45 7.34
C SER A 88 -13.17 5.08 7.15
N GLU A 89 -13.26 4.53 5.94
CA GLU A 89 -12.66 3.27 5.56
C GLU A 89 -11.19 3.45 5.20
N SER A 90 -10.38 3.77 6.22
CA SER A 90 -8.92 3.80 6.08
C SER A 90 -8.33 2.39 6.09
N MET A 91 -7.07 2.25 5.72
CA MET A 91 -6.34 0.97 5.73
C MET A 91 -6.33 0.36 7.13
N LEU A 92 -5.96 1.16 8.13
CA LEU A 92 -5.90 0.73 9.52
C LEU A 92 -7.30 0.33 10.03
N HIS A 93 -8.32 1.12 9.68
CA HIS A 93 -9.69 0.82 10.07
C HIS A 93 -10.15 -0.54 9.53
N VAL A 94 -10.04 -0.77 8.23
CA VAL A 94 -10.52 -2.01 7.60
C VAL A 94 -9.80 -3.25 8.11
N LEU A 95 -8.49 -3.15 8.34
CA LEU A 95 -7.67 -4.31 8.71
C LEU A 95 -7.59 -4.53 10.23
N TRP A 96 -7.82 -3.49 11.04
CA TRP A 96 -7.58 -3.55 12.47
C TRP A 96 -8.70 -2.99 13.34
N ASP A 97 -9.11 -1.72 13.13
CA ASP A 97 -10.01 -1.00 14.04
C ASP A 97 -11.50 -1.29 13.82
N CYS A 98 -11.89 -1.75 12.65
CA CYS A 98 -13.28 -2.09 12.33
C CYS A 98 -13.78 -3.18 13.27
N VAL A 99 -15.01 -3.04 13.78
CA VAL A 99 -15.65 -4.05 14.64
C VAL A 99 -15.64 -5.42 13.96
N VAL A 100 -15.95 -5.49 12.67
CA VAL A 100 -15.94 -6.74 11.91
C VAL A 100 -14.54 -7.34 11.80
N ALA A 101 -13.52 -6.50 11.57
CA ALA A 101 -12.13 -6.96 11.55
C ALA A 101 -11.70 -7.45 12.95
N SER A 102 -12.10 -6.75 14.00
CA SER A 102 -11.85 -7.13 15.39
C SER A 102 -12.43 -8.51 15.72
N ASP A 103 -13.64 -8.81 15.27
CA ASP A 103 -14.28 -10.12 15.46
C ASP A 103 -13.52 -11.25 14.73
N VAL A 104 -13.03 -10.98 13.52
CA VAL A 104 -12.19 -11.93 12.77
C VAL A 104 -10.90 -12.23 13.52
N TRP A 105 -10.25 -11.20 14.03
CA TRP A 105 -9.00 -11.38 14.81
C TRP A 105 -9.25 -12.11 16.14
N ALA A 106 -10.32 -11.80 16.84
CA ALA A 106 -10.70 -12.46 18.08
C ALA A 106 -10.95 -13.97 17.90
N GLY A 107 -11.53 -14.35 16.76
CA GLY A 107 -11.77 -15.77 16.42
C GLY A 107 -10.51 -16.53 15.98
N SER A 108 -9.55 -15.84 15.36
CA SER A 108 -8.38 -16.49 14.74
C SER A 108 -7.13 -16.46 15.61
N LEU A 109 -6.95 -15.42 16.42
CA LEU A 109 -5.70 -15.13 17.12
C LEU A 109 -6.00 -14.59 18.53
N ALA A 110 -6.57 -15.42 19.39
CA ALA A 110 -6.87 -15.05 20.79
C ALA A 110 -5.65 -14.54 21.61
N TRP A 111 -4.44 -14.82 21.12
CA TRP A 111 -3.18 -14.35 21.72
C TRP A 111 -2.69 -13.01 21.16
N LEU A 112 -3.21 -12.54 20.02
CA LEU A 112 -2.91 -11.22 19.50
C LEU A 112 -3.84 -10.21 20.19
N GLN A 113 -3.54 -9.89 21.45
CA GLN A 113 -4.27 -8.85 22.15
C GLN A 113 -4.14 -7.53 21.39
N LYS A 114 -5.28 -6.91 21.09
CA LYS A 114 -5.39 -5.59 20.51
C LYS A 114 -4.70 -4.57 21.43
N SER A 115 -3.41 -4.39 21.26
CA SER A 115 -2.64 -3.38 22.00
C SER A 115 -3.07 -2.01 21.51
N GLY A 116 -3.96 -1.37 22.26
CA GLY A 116 -4.18 0.07 22.26
C GLY A 116 -4.53 0.73 20.90
N SER A 117 -5.69 1.32 20.88
CA SER A 117 -6.11 2.35 19.92
C SER A 117 -5.18 3.57 20.01
N GLY A 118 -4.16 3.63 19.18
CA GLY A 118 -3.20 4.73 19.15
C GLY A 118 -2.25 4.67 17.97
N GLN A 119 -2.49 3.75 17.02
CA GLN A 119 -1.67 3.61 15.83
C GLN A 119 -2.09 4.64 14.79
N VAL A 120 -1.14 5.41 14.32
CA VAL A 120 -1.36 6.45 13.30
C VAL A 120 -1.38 5.85 11.90
N SER A 121 -0.78 4.67 11.70
CA SER A 121 -0.61 4.03 10.38
C SER A 121 -0.52 2.52 10.51
N PHE A 122 -0.97 1.80 9.48
CA PHE A 122 -0.82 0.36 9.38
C PHE A 122 0.66 -0.07 9.37
N PHE A 123 1.54 0.76 8.83
CA PHE A 123 2.98 0.52 8.87
C PHE A 123 3.51 0.43 10.30
N ASN A 124 3.12 1.34 11.17
CA ASN A 124 3.52 1.33 12.58
C ASN A 124 3.03 0.06 13.32
N LEU A 125 1.89 -0.49 12.88
CA LEU A 125 1.39 -1.76 13.41
C LEU A 125 2.27 -2.94 13.00
N MET A 126 2.81 -2.92 11.79
CA MET A 126 3.70 -3.98 11.27
C MET A 126 5.11 -3.95 11.88
N GLU A 127 5.55 -2.82 12.42
CA GLU A 127 6.88 -2.68 13.04
C GLU A 127 6.98 -3.27 14.45
N ARG A 128 5.88 -3.60 15.08
CA ARG A 128 5.82 -4.20 16.42
C ARG A 128 5.97 -5.72 16.38
#